data_a61c5ba046b91b70113339741a0d7c64
#
_entry.id   a61c5ba046b91b70113339741a0d7c64
#
_cell.length_a   1.000
_cell.length_b   1.000
_cell.length_c   1.000
_cell.angle_alpha   90.00
_cell.angle_beta   90.00
_cell.angle_gamma   90.00
#
_symmetry.space_group_name_H-M   'P 1'
#
loop_
_entity.id
_entity.type
_entity.pdbx_description
1 polymer ?
#
loop_
_entity_poly.entity_id
_entity_poly.type
_entity_poly.pdbx_seq_one_letter_code
_entity_poly.pdbx_strand_id
1 'polypeptide(L)'
;LQQLLRLGLPTRKHENWKYTPLDALLNHTFVAAEPQTLTAAQRDALGLAVDAWRLVFVDGQFNERLSDDLTASGFEVRVDNDRQPLPEAVQPEVFLHLTESLATSVTHIRVGRHQRPEKPLLIVHMTRGLAGDEMNTAHYRHHLELESGAQATIIEHYLSLNDAAHFTGARLTMSVADNAHLQHIKLAFENAQSYHFAHNDLALGRDASAFSSSFLLGASVLRHHTSTQLNGENSNLRINSLAMPVNNEVCDSRTWL
;
A
#
# COMPACT_ATOMS: atom_id res chain seq x y z
N LEU A 1 0.48 -19.14 -0.82
CA LEU A 1 1.41 -19.85 -1.71
C LEU A 1 0.70 -20.91 -2.56
N GLN A 2 -0.12 -21.81 -1.97
CA GLN A 2 -0.84 -22.85 -2.74
C GLN A 2 -1.78 -22.25 -3.81
N GLN A 3 -2.48 -21.17 -3.50
CA GLN A 3 -3.34 -20.47 -4.47
C GLN A 3 -2.51 -19.82 -5.59
N LEU A 4 -1.36 -19.24 -5.25
CA LEU A 4 -0.42 -18.69 -6.21
C LEU A 4 0.07 -19.76 -7.21
N LEU A 5 0.46 -20.92 -6.69
CA LEU A 5 0.91 -22.04 -7.51
C LEU A 5 -0.19 -22.62 -8.41
N ARG A 6 -1.45 -22.57 -7.96
CA ARG A 6 -2.60 -23.00 -8.76
C ARG A 6 -2.96 -22.03 -9.88
N LEU A 7 -2.89 -20.73 -9.62
CA LEU A 7 -3.24 -19.69 -10.58
C LEU A 7 -2.19 -19.56 -11.68
N GLY A 8 -0.93 -19.83 -11.36
CA GLY A 8 0.20 -19.52 -12.24
C GLY A 8 0.35 -18.01 -12.45
N LEU A 9 1.40 -17.62 -13.15
CA LEU A 9 1.60 -16.21 -13.48
C LEU A 9 0.75 -15.83 -14.68
N PRO A 10 0.09 -14.67 -14.64
CA PRO A 10 -0.74 -14.24 -15.75
C PRO A 10 0.12 -13.88 -16.96
N THR A 11 -0.45 -14.08 -18.12
CA THR A 11 0.12 -13.70 -19.41
C THR A 11 -0.74 -12.63 -20.06
N ARG A 12 -0.24 -11.99 -21.12
CA ARG A 12 -1.01 -11.04 -21.93
C ARG A 12 -2.30 -11.62 -22.56
N LYS A 13 -2.45 -12.94 -22.56
CA LYS A 13 -3.68 -13.61 -22.99
C LYS A 13 -4.82 -13.49 -21.98
N HIS A 14 -4.51 -13.23 -20.73
CA HIS A 14 -5.50 -12.97 -19.69
C HIS A 14 -6.00 -11.53 -19.82
N GLU A 15 -7.28 -11.32 -19.99
CA GLU A 15 -7.92 -10.01 -20.24
C GLU A 15 -7.44 -8.93 -19.26
N ASN A 16 -7.43 -9.26 -17.97
CA ASN A 16 -7.02 -8.34 -16.90
C ASN A 16 -5.51 -8.01 -16.88
N TRP A 17 -4.70 -8.65 -17.73
CA TRP A 17 -3.24 -8.51 -17.76
C TRP A 17 -2.71 -8.12 -19.14
N LYS A 18 -3.60 -7.91 -20.10
CA LYS A 18 -3.25 -7.60 -21.49
C LYS A 18 -2.30 -6.40 -21.62
N TYR A 19 -2.45 -5.41 -20.77
CA TYR A 19 -1.67 -4.16 -20.81
C TYR A 19 -0.61 -4.07 -19.71
N THR A 20 -0.44 -5.10 -18.90
CA THR A 20 0.55 -5.12 -17.81
C THR A 20 1.67 -6.11 -18.17
N PRO A 21 2.82 -5.62 -18.71
CA PRO A 21 3.91 -6.50 -19.12
C PRO A 21 4.66 -7.04 -17.90
N LEU A 22 4.89 -8.36 -17.86
CA LEU A 22 5.61 -9.04 -16.78
C LEU A 22 6.93 -9.67 -17.24
N ASP A 23 7.22 -9.65 -18.53
CA ASP A 23 8.34 -10.39 -19.12
C ASP A 23 9.69 -9.99 -18.47
N ALA A 24 9.93 -8.70 -18.30
CA ALA A 24 11.16 -8.20 -17.69
C ALA A 24 11.24 -8.53 -16.18
N LEU A 25 10.09 -8.50 -15.49
CA LEU A 25 10.02 -8.86 -14.07
C LEU A 25 10.43 -10.31 -13.81
N LEU A 26 10.04 -11.22 -14.70
CA LEU A 26 10.26 -12.66 -14.53
C LEU A 26 11.71 -13.08 -14.78
N ASN A 27 12.54 -12.18 -15.32
CA ASN A 27 13.97 -12.44 -15.54
C ASN A 27 14.83 -12.21 -14.29
N HIS A 28 14.23 -11.71 -13.20
CA HIS A 28 14.94 -11.43 -11.96
C HIS A 28 14.79 -12.56 -10.92
N THR A 29 15.81 -12.72 -10.09
CA THR A 29 15.73 -13.54 -8.88
C THR A 29 15.23 -12.68 -7.72
N PHE A 30 14.06 -13.02 -7.17
CA PHE A 30 13.45 -12.28 -6.06
C PHE A 30 14.15 -12.63 -4.74
N VAL A 31 14.55 -11.59 -4.02
CA VAL A 31 15.19 -11.70 -2.70
C VAL A 31 14.55 -10.70 -1.74
N ALA A 32 14.56 -10.99 -0.44
CA ALA A 32 14.24 -10.03 0.61
C ALA A 32 15.56 -9.54 1.22
N ALA A 33 15.98 -8.34 0.85
CA ALA A 33 17.21 -7.75 1.37
C ALA A 33 17.06 -7.37 2.84
N GLU A 34 18.17 -7.47 3.58
CA GLU A 34 18.24 -6.91 4.92
C GLU A 34 17.99 -5.40 4.88
N PRO A 35 17.18 -4.85 5.81
CA PRO A 35 16.86 -3.43 5.81
C PRO A 35 18.09 -2.54 5.88
N GLN A 36 18.13 -1.53 5.04
CA GLN A 36 19.18 -0.53 5.07
C GLN A 36 19.05 0.35 6.33
N THR A 37 20.18 0.65 6.96
CA THR A 37 20.21 1.61 8.05
C THR A 37 20.13 3.03 7.52
N LEU A 38 19.12 3.77 7.95
CA LEU A 38 18.89 5.16 7.59
C LEU A 38 18.89 6.05 8.82
N THR A 39 19.27 7.32 8.65
CA THR A 39 19.14 8.37 9.66
C THR A 39 17.79 9.09 9.51
N ALA A 40 17.35 9.79 10.56
CA ALA A 40 16.15 10.62 10.49
C ALA A 40 16.30 11.73 9.42
N ALA A 41 17.50 12.30 9.27
CA ALA A 41 17.75 13.31 8.24
C ALA A 41 17.60 12.76 6.81
N GLN A 42 18.05 11.53 6.56
CA GLN A 42 17.84 10.86 5.26
C GLN A 42 16.35 10.58 5.01
N ARG A 43 15.63 10.09 6.02
CA ARG A 43 14.17 9.91 5.94
C ARG A 43 13.48 11.23 5.58
N ASP A 44 13.81 12.31 6.25
CA ASP A 44 13.15 13.60 6.06
C ASP A 44 13.50 14.23 4.70
N ALA A 45 14.71 14.03 4.22
CA ALA A 45 15.14 14.52 2.90
C ALA A 45 14.40 13.82 1.74
N LEU A 46 14.00 12.56 1.92
CA LEU A 46 13.30 11.76 0.91
C LEU A 46 11.79 11.80 1.08
N GLY A 47 11.30 12.13 2.26
CA GLY A 47 9.90 12.10 2.61
C GLY A 47 9.13 13.34 2.20
N LEU A 48 7.82 13.32 2.45
CA LEU A 48 6.94 14.46 2.25
C LEU A 48 7.10 15.46 3.40
N ALA A 49 7.22 16.74 3.08
CA ALA A 49 7.27 17.83 4.05
C ALA A 49 5.85 18.19 4.52
N VAL A 50 5.18 17.28 5.18
CA VAL A 50 3.83 17.45 5.74
C VAL A 50 3.87 17.30 7.26
N ASP A 51 3.02 18.04 7.96
CA ASP A 51 2.81 17.88 9.40
C ASP A 51 1.92 16.66 9.65
N ALA A 52 2.56 15.52 9.91
CA ALA A 52 1.92 14.23 10.06
C ALA A 52 2.66 13.37 11.08
N TRP A 53 1.97 12.37 11.62
CA TRP A 53 2.58 11.29 12.37
C TRP A 53 3.17 10.27 11.40
N ARG A 54 4.43 9.90 11.56
CA ARG A 54 5.15 9.01 10.64
C ARG A 54 5.24 7.59 11.17
N LEU A 55 4.83 6.65 10.33
CA LEU A 55 5.03 5.22 10.49
C LEU A 55 5.92 4.75 9.34
N VAL A 56 7.15 4.30 9.64
CA VAL A 56 8.18 4.10 8.62
C VAL A 56 8.53 2.62 8.44
N PHE A 57 8.58 2.21 7.19
CA PHE A 57 9.06 0.90 6.75
C PHE A 57 10.28 1.07 5.84
N VAL A 58 11.29 0.24 6.05
CA VAL A 58 12.49 0.19 5.22
C VAL A 58 12.68 -1.23 4.71
N ASP A 59 12.78 -1.38 3.41
CA ASP A 59 12.94 -2.68 2.75
C ASP A 59 11.95 -3.75 3.23
N GLY A 60 10.68 -3.37 3.36
CA GLY A 60 9.60 -4.25 3.77
C GLY A 60 9.41 -4.44 5.27
N GLN A 61 10.25 -3.87 6.11
CA GLN A 61 10.20 -4.05 7.56
C GLN A 61 9.91 -2.75 8.31
N PHE A 62 9.09 -2.85 9.36
CA PHE A 62 8.81 -1.73 10.24
C PHE A 62 10.10 -1.24 10.93
N ASN A 63 10.29 0.07 10.92
CA ASN A 63 11.43 0.73 11.54
C ASN A 63 10.97 1.65 12.67
N GLU A 64 11.05 1.16 13.90
CA GLU A 64 10.63 1.90 15.10
C GLU A 64 11.46 3.20 15.30
N ARG A 65 12.77 3.16 15.02
CA ARG A 65 13.66 4.30 15.23
C ARG A 65 13.38 5.48 14.29
N LEU A 66 12.84 5.20 13.12
CA LEU A 66 12.47 6.24 12.15
C LEU A 66 11.00 6.64 12.24
N SER A 67 10.21 5.92 13.03
CA SER A 67 8.79 6.21 13.26
C SER A 67 8.61 7.14 14.45
N ASP A 68 7.50 7.87 14.46
CA ASP A 68 7.12 8.72 15.58
C ASP A 68 6.52 7.88 16.72
N ASP A 69 6.59 8.40 17.94
CA ASP A 69 5.80 7.90 19.06
C ASP A 69 4.34 8.29 18.85
N LEU A 70 3.49 7.30 18.62
CA LEU A 70 2.08 7.51 18.31
C LEU A 70 1.17 7.56 19.55
N THR A 71 1.70 7.51 20.76
CA THR A 71 0.91 7.44 22.00
C THR A 71 -0.12 8.57 22.12
N ALA A 72 0.23 9.78 21.68
CA ALA A 72 -0.67 10.94 21.70
C ALA A 72 -1.35 11.24 20.35
N SER A 73 -1.20 10.37 19.37
CA SER A 73 -1.64 10.65 17.99
C SER A 73 -3.15 10.48 17.77
N GLY A 74 -3.81 9.70 18.59
CA GLY A 74 -5.19 9.23 18.34
C GLY A 74 -5.25 8.00 17.42
N PHE A 75 -4.12 7.53 16.89
CA PHE A 75 -4.00 6.28 16.17
C PHE A 75 -3.44 5.19 17.09
N GLU A 76 -4.11 4.06 17.14
CA GLU A 76 -3.60 2.85 17.78
C GLU A 76 -2.96 1.99 16.70
N VAL A 77 -1.65 1.78 16.79
CA VAL A 77 -0.90 1.02 15.79
C VAL A 77 -0.22 -0.17 16.43
N ARG A 78 -0.38 -1.32 15.80
CA ARG A 78 0.26 -2.58 16.21
C ARG A 78 0.83 -3.26 14.97
N VAL A 79 2.08 -3.65 15.04
CA VAL A 79 2.74 -4.44 14.00
C VAL A 79 2.93 -5.86 14.53
N ASP A 80 2.24 -6.82 13.93
CA ASP A 80 2.28 -8.22 14.31
C ASP A 80 3.04 -9.05 13.29
N ASN A 81 3.89 -9.94 13.78
CA ASN A 81 4.53 -10.96 12.96
C ASN A 81 3.61 -12.18 12.74
N ASP A 82 2.49 -12.24 13.47
CA ASP A 82 1.50 -13.29 13.29
C ASP A 82 0.74 -13.11 11.97
N ARG A 83 0.59 -14.18 11.23
CA ARG A 83 -0.15 -14.21 9.97
C ARG A 83 -1.65 -14.27 10.19
N GLN A 84 -2.20 -13.30 10.89
CA GLN A 84 -3.65 -13.20 11.02
C GLN A 84 -4.28 -12.91 9.66
N PRO A 85 -5.40 -13.58 9.34
CA PRO A 85 -6.12 -13.31 8.10
C PRO A 85 -6.65 -11.87 8.12
N LEU A 86 -6.44 -11.17 7.01
CA LEU A 86 -7.13 -9.93 6.72
C LEU A 86 -8.49 -10.23 6.07
N PRO A 87 -9.41 -9.25 6.02
CA PRO A 87 -10.66 -9.43 5.28
C PRO A 87 -10.40 -9.96 3.87
N GLU A 88 -11.27 -10.85 3.40
CA GLU A 88 -11.14 -11.42 2.06
C GLU A 88 -11.20 -10.33 1.00
N ALA A 89 -10.37 -10.46 -0.03
CA ALA A 89 -10.37 -9.53 -1.14
C ALA A 89 -11.62 -9.71 -2.01
N VAL A 90 -12.22 -8.61 -2.41
CA VAL A 90 -13.38 -8.63 -3.32
C VAL A 90 -13.01 -9.22 -4.68
N GLN A 91 -11.85 -8.85 -5.19
CA GLN A 91 -11.31 -9.32 -6.46
C GLN A 91 -9.88 -9.83 -6.29
N PRO A 92 -9.68 -11.05 -5.77
CA PRO A 92 -8.34 -11.58 -5.55
C PRO A 92 -7.62 -11.83 -6.88
N GLU A 93 -6.33 -11.52 -6.90
CA GLU A 93 -5.46 -11.78 -8.05
C GLU A 93 -4.08 -12.29 -7.60
N VAL A 94 -3.29 -12.77 -8.56
CA VAL A 94 -2.04 -13.49 -8.30
C VAL A 94 -1.05 -12.69 -7.44
N PHE A 95 -0.86 -11.40 -7.71
CA PHE A 95 0.09 -10.58 -6.95
C PHE A 95 -0.41 -10.18 -5.55
N LEU A 96 -1.74 -10.14 -5.36
CA LEU A 96 -2.30 -10.06 -4.01
C LEU A 96 -1.92 -11.31 -3.20
N HIS A 97 -2.09 -12.49 -3.77
CA HIS A 97 -1.70 -13.74 -3.11
C HIS A 97 -0.18 -13.84 -2.87
N LEU A 98 0.62 -13.28 -3.77
CA LEU A 98 2.07 -13.19 -3.59
C LEU A 98 2.40 -12.32 -2.36
N THR A 99 1.85 -11.13 -2.27
CA THR A 99 2.05 -10.21 -1.15
C THR A 99 1.55 -10.81 0.16
N GLU A 100 0.37 -11.45 0.17
CA GLU A 100 -0.16 -12.17 1.32
C GLU A 100 0.77 -13.29 1.80
N SER A 101 1.49 -13.92 0.88
CA SER A 101 2.40 -15.03 1.18
C SER A 101 3.76 -14.58 1.67
N LEU A 102 4.28 -13.46 1.15
CA LEU A 102 5.64 -12.99 1.39
C LEU A 102 5.75 -11.90 2.46
N ALA A 103 4.68 -11.17 2.76
CA ALA A 103 4.69 -10.22 3.84
C ALA A 103 4.95 -10.92 5.18
N THR A 104 5.92 -10.42 5.94
CA THR A 104 6.35 -11.01 7.21
C THR A 104 5.52 -10.54 8.40
N SER A 105 4.83 -9.41 8.25
CA SER A 105 4.01 -8.81 9.31
C SER A 105 2.71 -8.24 8.76
N VAL A 106 1.79 -7.95 9.68
CA VAL A 106 0.57 -7.16 9.44
C VAL A 106 0.61 -5.94 10.33
N THR A 107 0.32 -4.76 9.76
CA THR A 107 0.15 -3.54 10.53
C THR A 107 -1.34 -3.30 10.74
N HIS A 108 -1.76 -3.28 11.98
CA HIS A 108 -3.12 -2.92 12.38
C HIS A 108 -3.13 -1.46 12.83
N ILE A 109 -3.97 -0.66 12.18
CA ILE A 109 -4.17 0.76 12.49
C ILE A 109 -5.64 0.94 12.86
N ARG A 110 -5.89 1.43 14.06
CA ARG A 110 -7.22 1.65 14.57
C ARG A 110 -7.41 3.09 15.01
N VAL A 111 -8.55 3.67 14.64
CA VAL A 111 -9.04 4.93 15.20
C VAL A 111 -10.32 4.61 15.98
N GLY A 112 -10.27 4.83 17.28
CA GLY A 112 -11.34 4.47 18.19
C GLY A 112 -12.62 5.27 17.95
N ARG A 113 -13.71 4.79 18.53
CA ARG A 113 -15.04 5.36 18.40
C ARG A 113 -15.06 6.87 18.71
N HIS A 114 -15.60 7.66 17.78
CA HIS A 114 -15.69 9.12 17.87
C HIS A 114 -14.34 9.85 17.97
N GLN A 115 -13.22 9.17 17.82
CA GLN A 115 -11.89 9.78 17.80
C GLN A 115 -11.65 10.51 16.47
N ARG A 116 -10.92 11.62 16.54
CA ARG A 116 -10.60 12.47 15.39
C ARG A 116 -9.16 12.97 15.50
N PRO A 117 -8.18 12.16 15.12
CA PRO A 117 -6.79 12.61 15.09
C PRO A 117 -6.64 13.92 14.31
N GLU A 118 -5.96 14.90 14.90
CA GLU A 118 -5.78 16.23 14.28
C GLU A 118 -4.86 16.19 13.07
N LYS A 119 -3.83 15.35 13.14
CA LYS A 119 -2.84 15.18 12.06
C LYS A 119 -3.03 13.86 11.33
N PRO A 120 -2.69 13.81 10.05
CA PRO A 120 -2.70 12.56 9.32
C PRO A 120 -1.67 11.56 9.86
N LEU A 121 -1.92 10.28 9.64
CA LEU A 121 -0.90 9.24 9.72
C LEU A 121 -0.27 9.07 8.34
N LEU A 122 1.03 9.31 8.25
CA LEU A 122 1.83 9.12 7.05
C LEU A 122 2.60 7.80 7.16
N ILE A 123 2.23 6.84 6.33
CA ILE A 123 2.91 5.54 6.24
C ILE A 123 3.93 5.63 5.12
N VAL A 124 5.21 5.61 5.48
CA VAL A 124 6.33 5.77 4.55
C VAL A 124 6.97 4.42 4.26
N HIS A 125 7.08 4.07 2.99
CA HIS A 125 7.64 2.81 2.52
C HIS A 125 8.86 3.13 1.65
N MET A 126 10.05 2.85 2.19
CA MET A 126 11.33 3.12 1.55
C MET A 126 11.99 1.82 1.13
N THR A 127 12.26 1.67 -0.15
CA THR A 127 12.82 0.42 -0.69
C THR A 127 14.04 0.71 -1.54
N ARG A 128 15.13 -0.07 -1.33
CA ARG A 128 16.29 -0.03 -2.20
C ARG A 128 16.23 -1.13 -3.25
N GLY A 129 16.76 -0.84 -4.43
CA GLY A 129 17.09 -1.85 -5.41
C GLY A 129 18.48 -2.45 -5.17
N LEU A 130 18.71 -3.61 -5.74
CA LEU A 130 19.99 -4.33 -5.72
C LEU A 130 20.64 -4.29 -7.10
N ALA A 131 21.97 -4.42 -7.14
CA ALA A 131 22.69 -4.52 -8.39
C ALA A 131 22.58 -5.94 -8.97
N GLY A 132 22.66 -6.05 -10.31
CA GLY A 132 22.65 -7.35 -11.00
C GLY A 132 21.24 -7.91 -11.21
N ASP A 133 21.14 -9.24 -11.21
CA ASP A 133 19.91 -9.97 -11.52
C ASP A 133 18.98 -10.18 -10.31
N GLU A 134 19.45 -9.83 -9.12
CA GLU A 134 18.65 -9.90 -7.91
C GLU A 134 17.70 -8.71 -7.83
N MET A 135 16.44 -8.99 -7.49
CA MET A 135 15.43 -7.98 -7.25
C MET A 135 14.98 -8.01 -5.79
N ASN A 136 15.29 -6.95 -5.05
CA ASN A 136 14.77 -6.78 -3.70
C ASN A 136 13.25 -6.64 -3.74
N THR A 137 12.54 -7.43 -2.94
CA THR A 137 11.08 -7.37 -2.83
C THR A 137 10.66 -6.94 -1.43
N ALA A 138 9.78 -5.95 -1.36
CA ALA A 138 9.15 -5.50 -0.14
C ALA A 138 7.63 -5.74 -0.24
N HIS A 139 7.07 -6.41 0.76
CA HIS A 139 5.66 -6.75 0.79
C HIS A 139 5.01 -6.22 2.06
N TYR A 140 3.90 -5.50 1.87
CA TYR A 140 3.18 -4.83 2.94
C TYR A 140 1.75 -5.33 3.06
N ARG A 141 1.31 -5.55 4.30
CA ARG A 141 -0.09 -5.84 4.65
C ARG A 141 -0.49 -4.86 5.75
N HIS A 142 -1.35 -3.93 5.42
CA HIS A 142 -1.89 -2.96 6.35
C HIS A 142 -3.40 -3.11 6.46
N HIS A 143 -3.91 -3.03 7.67
CA HIS A 143 -5.34 -3.02 7.95
C HIS A 143 -5.70 -1.77 8.75
N LEU A 144 -6.58 -0.94 8.19
CA LEU A 144 -7.12 0.24 8.82
C LEU A 144 -8.56 0.00 9.26
N GLU A 145 -8.85 0.32 10.50
CA GLU A 145 -10.20 0.30 11.06
C GLU A 145 -10.54 1.67 11.65
N LEU A 146 -11.54 2.36 11.07
CA LEU A 146 -12.19 3.50 11.66
C LEU A 146 -13.48 3.03 12.33
N GLU A 147 -13.53 3.11 13.65
CA GLU A 147 -14.74 2.79 14.39
C GLU A 147 -15.86 3.84 14.20
N SER A 148 -17.07 3.51 14.64
CA SER A 148 -18.23 4.37 14.45
C SER A 148 -17.98 5.81 14.90
N GLY A 149 -18.29 6.77 14.03
CA GLY A 149 -18.14 8.20 14.28
C GLY A 149 -16.70 8.70 14.24
N ALA A 150 -15.69 7.85 13.96
CA ALA A 150 -14.31 8.27 13.84
C ALA A 150 -14.06 9.06 12.55
N GLN A 151 -13.06 9.93 12.57
CA GLN A 151 -12.58 10.64 11.38
C GLN A 151 -11.07 10.61 11.35
N ALA A 152 -10.47 10.29 10.21
CA ALA A 152 -9.02 10.28 10.07
C ALA A 152 -8.56 10.50 8.62
N THR A 153 -7.34 10.96 8.49
CA THR A 153 -6.59 11.05 7.23
C THR A 153 -5.41 10.11 7.28
N ILE A 154 -5.29 9.25 6.26
CA ILE A 154 -4.19 8.30 6.08
C ILE A 154 -3.50 8.63 4.77
N ILE A 155 -2.18 8.71 4.80
CA ILE A 155 -1.34 8.94 3.63
C ILE A 155 -0.39 7.76 3.48
N GLU A 156 -0.45 7.07 2.35
CA GLU A 156 0.54 6.07 1.95
C GLU A 156 1.57 6.74 1.03
N HIS A 157 2.83 6.61 1.36
CA HIS A 157 3.91 7.09 0.50
C HIS A 157 4.88 5.94 0.21
N TYR A 158 5.12 5.68 -1.07
CA TYR A 158 6.05 4.68 -1.56
C TYR A 158 7.16 5.36 -2.35
N LEU A 159 8.41 5.11 -1.99
CA LEU A 159 9.57 5.71 -2.63
C LEU A 159 10.76 4.75 -2.72
N SER A 160 11.67 5.05 -3.63
CA SER A 160 12.92 4.32 -3.84
C SER A 160 14.08 5.00 -3.13
N LEU A 161 14.99 4.21 -2.55
CA LEU A 161 16.21 4.71 -1.91
C LEU A 161 17.37 4.90 -2.90
N ASN A 162 17.29 4.30 -4.07
CA ASN A 162 18.28 4.39 -5.15
C ASN A 162 17.60 4.19 -6.52
N ASP A 163 18.40 4.17 -7.58
CA ASP A 163 17.90 4.03 -8.96
C ASP A 163 17.86 2.57 -9.46
N ALA A 164 18.26 1.60 -8.63
CA ALA A 164 18.21 0.18 -8.99
C ALA A 164 16.79 -0.38 -8.86
N ALA A 165 16.47 -1.39 -9.66
CA ALA A 165 15.15 -1.99 -9.69
C ALA A 165 14.81 -2.71 -8.38
N HIS A 166 13.59 -2.53 -7.91
CA HIS A 166 12.99 -3.27 -6.80
C HIS A 166 11.51 -3.56 -7.08
N PHE A 167 10.95 -4.45 -6.28
CA PHE A 167 9.53 -4.81 -6.35
C PHE A 167 8.83 -4.43 -5.04
N THR A 168 7.73 -3.71 -5.15
CA THR A 168 6.83 -3.40 -4.04
C THR A 168 5.49 -4.09 -4.26
N GLY A 169 5.11 -4.95 -3.33
CA GLY A 169 3.77 -5.50 -3.22
C GLY A 169 3.06 -4.91 -2.01
N ALA A 170 1.85 -4.39 -2.18
CA ALA A 170 1.13 -3.76 -1.08
C ALA A 170 -0.34 -4.19 -1.06
N ARG A 171 -0.84 -4.51 0.12
CA ARG A 171 -2.25 -4.67 0.39
C ARG A 171 -2.66 -3.76 1.54
N LEU A 172 -3.63 -2.90 1.30
CA LEU A 172 -4.29 -2.09 2.32
C LEU A 172 -5.77 -2.45 2.35
N THR A 173 -6.25 -2.89 3.51
CA THR A 173 -7.68 -3.08 3.77
C THR A 173 -8.16 -1.96 4.68
N MET A 174 -9.29 -1.34 4.33
CA MET A 174 -9.84 -0.20 5.05
C MET A 174 -11.30 -0.47 5.41
N SER A 175 -11.59 -0.54 6.69
CA SER A 175 -12.95 -0.65 7.21
C SER A 175 -13.38 0.68 7.82
N VAL A 176 -14.43 1.28 7.25
CA VAL A 176 -15.00 2.55 7.69
C VAL A 176 -16.38 2.26 8.25
N ALA A 177 -16.51 2.24 9.57
CA ALA A 177 -17.74 1.89 10.25
C ALA A 177 -18.82 2.99 10.13
N ASP A 178 -19.99 2.74 10.69
CA ASP A 178 -21.13 3.66 10.61
C ASP A 178 -20.76 5.06 11.09
N ASN A 179 -21.17 6.07 10.34
CA ASN A 179 -20.89 7.49 10.60
C ASN A 179 -19.41 7.85 10.70
N ALA A 180 -18.52 7.00 10.23
CA ALA A 180 -17.08 7.30 10.17
C ALA A 180 -16.71 7.95 8.82
N HIS A 181 -15.64 8.75 8.82
CA HIS A 181 -15.20 9.49 7.63
C HIS A 181 -13.70 9.33 7.44
N LEU A 182 -13.32 8.79 6.28
CA LEU A 182 -11.93 8.56 5.91
C LEU A 182 -11.52 9.47 4.76
N GLN A 183 -10.37 10.11 4.92
CA GLN A 183 -9.58 10.63 3.81
C GLN A 183 -8.35 9.75 3.62
N HIS A 184 -8.22 9.13 2.46
CA HIS A 184 -7.10 8.30 2.09
C HIS A 184 -6.36 8.91 0.89
N ILE A 185 -5.05 9.06 1.01
CA ILE A 185 -4.19 9.58 -0.04
C ILE A 185 -3.07 8.58 -0.25
N LYS A 186 -2.82 8.21 -1.50
CA LYS A 186 -1.68 7.39 -1.89
C LYS A 186 -0.80 8.16 -2.83
N LEU A 187 0.49 8.18 -2.54
CA LEU A 187 1.54 8.67 -3.42
C LEU A 187 2.51 7.51 -3.72
N ALA A 188 2.48 7.01 -4.94
CA ALA A 188 3.43 6.02 -5.44
C ALA A 188 4.38 6.72 -6.43
N PHE A 189 5.61 6.92 -6.01
CA PHE A 189 6.65 7.55 -6.80
C PHE A 189 7.98 6.83 -6.57
N GLU A 190 8.09 5.69 -7.21
CA GLU A 190 9.28 4.85 -7.18
C GLU A 190 10.09 5.03 -8.45
N ASN A 191 11.31 4.52 -8.51
CA ASN A 191 12.18 4.74 -9.67
C ASN A 191 11.66 4.05 -10.94
N ALA A 192 12.10 4.53 -12.10
CA ALA A 192 11.62 4.09 -13.40
C ALA A 192 11.98 2.64 -13.80
N GLN A 193 12.75 1.93 -12.98
CA GLN A 193 13.12 0.54 -13.19
C GLN A 193 12.34 -0.43 -12.30
N SER A 194 11.59 0.08 -11.33
CA SER A 194 10.92 -0.70 -10.29
C SER A 194 9.49 -1.10 -10.68
N TYR A 195 8.96 -2.05 -9.91
CA TYR A 195 7.61 -2.60 -10.08
C TYR A 195 6.81 -2.36 -8.81
N HIS A 196 5.57 -1.87 -8.97
CA HIS A 196 4.66 -1.59 -7.87
C HIS A 196 3.31 -2.23 -8.15
N PHE A 197 2.95 -3.27 -7.39
CA PHE A 197 1.65 -3.91 -7.49
C PHE A 197 0.91 -3.78 -6.16
N ALA A 198 -0.18 -3.04 -6.17
CA ALA A 198 -0.96 -2.73 -4.98
C ALA A 198 -2.43 -3.08 -5.13
N HIS A 199 -3.02 -3.48 -4.02
CA HIS A 199 -4.42 -3.83 -3.91
C HIS A 199 -5.02 -3.21 -2.67
N ASN A 200 -5.96 -2.30 -2.85
CA ASN A 200 -6.71 -1.64 -1.78
C ASN A 200 -8.15 -2.15 -1.76
N ASP A 201 -8.59 -2.62 -0.61
CA ASP A 201 -9.98 -2.99 -0.35
C ASP A 201 -10.60 -2.00 0.64
N LEU A 202 -11.77 -1.46 0.33
CA LEU A 202 -12.47 -0.45 1.12
C LEU A 202 -13.91 -0.88 1.38
N ALA A 203 -14.30 -0.96 2.64
CA ALA A 203 -15.67 -1.27 3.04
C ALA A 203 -16.27 -0.13 3.87
N LEU A 204 -17.46 0.35 3.49
CA LEU A 204 -18.17 1.44 4.14
C LEU A 204 -19.46 0.96 4.78
N GLY A 205 -19.66 1.35 6.06
CA GLY A 205 -20.92 1.19 6.79
C GLY A 205 -21.95 2.27 6.46
N ARG A 206 -23.04 2.28 7.22
CA ARG A 206 -24.13 3.23 7.06
C ARG A 206 -23.69 4.66 7.40
N ASP A 207 -24.10 5.62 6.59
CA ASP A 207 -23.76 7.05 6.75
C ASP A 207 -22.24 7.30 6.79
N ALA A 208 -21.43 6.35 6.34
CA ALA A 208 -19.99 6.48 6.26
C ALA A 208 -19.56 7.18 4.96
N SER A 209 -18.41 7.83 5.00
CA SER A 209 -17.83 8.41 3.79
C SER A 209 -16.35 8.13 3.67
N ALA A 210 -15.87 8.00 2.43
CA ALA A 210 -14.46 7.89 2.13
C ALA A 210 -14.12 8.69 0.87
N PHE A 211 -13.01 9.44 0.95
CA PHE A 211 -12.35 10.07 -0.18
C PHE A 211 -11.00 9.37 -0.36
N SER A 212 -10.80 8.72 -1.48
CA SER A 212 -9.55 8.04 -1.80
C SER A 212 -8.94 8.66 -3.05
N SER A 213 -7.77 9.26 -2.91
CA SER A 213 -7.03 9.89 -3.99
C SER A 213 -5.68 9.22 -4.17
N SER A 214 -5.40 8.72 -5.36
CA SER A 214 -4.15 8.03 -5.68
C SER A 214 -3.35 8.80 -6.73
N PHE A 215 -2.11 9.13 -6.39
CA PHE A 215 -1.14 9.75 -7.27
C PHE A 215 -0.11 8.70 -7.69
N LEU A 216 -0.24 8.20 -8.91
CA LEU A 216 0.54 7.11 -9.47
C LEU A 216 1.58 7.70 -10.43
N LEU A 217 2.72 8.11 -9.89
CA LEU A 217 3.65 9.02 -10.55
C LEU A 217 4.94 8.37 -11.07
N GLY A 218 5.28 7.16 -10.64
CA GLY A 218 6.49 6.50 -11.08
C GLY A 218 6.60 5.05 -10.67
N ALA A 219 7.01 4.27 -11.61
CA ALA A 219 7.58 2.93 -11.60
C ALA A 219 7.70 2.47 -13.06
N SER A 220 8.51 1.47 -13.37
CA SER A 220 8.51 0.86 -14.70
C SER A 220 7.12 0.28 -15.04
N VAL A 221 6.56 -0.49 -14.11
CA VAL A 221 5.19 -0.98 -14.18
C VAL A 221 4.52 -0.75 -12.83
N LEU A 222 3.46 0.04 -12.84
CA LEU A 222 2.63 0.30 -11.67
C LEU A 222 1.23 -0.24 -11.94
N ARG A 223 0.79 -1.18 -11.08
CA ARG A 223 -0.56 -1.69 -11.10
C ARG A 223 -1.23 -1.39 -9.76
N HIS A 224 -2.31 -0.66 -9.79
CA HIS A 224 -3.09 -0.27 -8.63
C HIS A 224 -4.53 -0.72 -8.78
N HIS A 225 -4.97 -1.59 -7.90
CA HIS A 225 -6.31 -2.13 -7.87
C HIS A 225 -7.05 -1.61 -6.64
N THR A 226 -8.22 -1.05 -6.83
CA THR A 226 -9.12 -0.64 -5.74
C THR A 226 -10.44 -1.39 -5.85
N SER A 227 -10.82 -2.08 -4.79
CA SER A 227 -12.14 -2.71 -4.65
C SER A 227 -12.91 -2.08 -3.52
N THR A 228 -14.22 -1.92 -3.68
CA THR A 228 -15.06 -1.28 -2.69
C THR A 228 -16.34 -2.07 -2.42
N GLN A 229 -16.80 -1.98 -1.17
CA GLN A 229 -18.09 -2.53 -0.74
C GLN A 229 -18.85 -1.44 0.02
N LEU A 230 -20.02 -1.08 -0.48
CA LEU A 230 -20.93 -0.15 0.18
C LEU A 230 -21.97 -0.97 0.96
N ASN A 231 -21.66 -1.29 2.22
CA ASN A 231 -22.42 -2.23 3.04
C ASN A 231 -23.58 -1.56 3.82
N GLY A 232 -23.63 -0.24 3.83
CA GLY A 232 -24.67 0.51 4.56
C GLY A 232 -25.37 1.54 3.69
N GLU A 233 -26.59 1.87 4.07
CA GLU A 233 -27.37 2.93 3.43
C GLU A 233 -26.65 4.28 3.58
N ASN A 234 -26.87 5.20 2.64
CA ASN A 234 -26.35 6.55 2.63
C ASN A 234 -24.81 6.65 2.74
N SER A 235 -24.09 5.59 2.37
CA SER A 235 -22.65 5.65 2.27
C SER A 235 -22.21 6.48 1.06
N ASN A 236 -21.12 7.23 1.20
CA ASN A 236 -20.60 8.10 0.14
C ASN A 236 -19.12 7.79 -0.12
N LEU A 237 -18.82 7.46 -1.36
CA LEU A 237 -17.46 7.15 -1.79
C LEU A 237 -17.06 8.02 -2.98
N ARG A 238 -15.88 8.61 -2.87
CA ARG A 238 -15.21 9.27 -4.01
C ARG A 238 -13.82 8.69 -4.20
N ILE A 239 -13.55 8.21 -5.40
CA ILE A 239 -12.24 7.70 -5.81
C ILE A 239 -11.71 8.61 -6.91
N ASN A 240 -10.52 9.16 -6.70
CA ASN A 240 -9.78 9.92 -7.70
C ASN A 240 -8.44 9.24 -7.96
N SER A 241 -7.99 9.24 -9.19
CA SER A 241 -6.68 8.71 -9.55
C SER A 241 -6.04 9.61 -10.59
N LEU A 242 -4.80 9.99 -10.34
CA LEU A 242 -3.94 10.68 -11.30
C LEU A 242 -2.77 9.76 -11.63
N ALA A 243 -2.69 9.32 -12.88
CA ALA A 243 -1.57 8.55 -13.41
C ALA A 243 -0.74 9.42 -14.36
N MET A 244 0.57 9.47 -14.14
CA MET A 244 1.49 10.26 -14.96
C MET A 244 2.70 9.43 -15.39
N PRO A 245 2.49 8.35 -16.15
CA PRO A 245 3.60 7.56 -16.68
C PRO A 245 4.43 8.41 -17.66
N VAL A 246 5.76 8.28 -17.60
CA VAL A 246 6.67 8.96 -18.52
C VAL A 246 7.49 7.92 -19.29
N ASN A 247 7.94 8.28 -20.49
CA ASN A 247 8.71 7.42 -21.38
C ASN A 247 7.99 6.07 -21.65
N ASN A 248 8.60 4.96 -21.23
CA ASN A 248 8.09 3.60 -21.41
C ASN A 248 7.40 3.04 -20.16
N GLU A 249 7.11 3.87 -19.18
CA GLU A 249 6.41 3.46 -17.97
C GLU A 249 4.97 3.04 -18.28
N VAL A 250 4.47 2.05 -17.53
CA VAL A 250 3.10 1.55 -17.65
C VAL A 250 2.38 1.75 -16.31
N CYS A 251 1.23 2.38 -16.36
CA CYS A 251 0.32 2.48 -15.21
C CYS A 251 -1.02 1.83 -15.55
N ASP A 252 -1.36 0.77 -14.81
CA ASP A 252 -2.65 0.06 -14.90
C ASP A 252 -3.42 0.29 -13.60
N SER A 253 -4.44 1.14 -13.64
CA SER A 253 -5.31 1.43 -12.50
C SER A 253 -6.70 0.82 -12.75
N ARG A 254 -7.17 0.03 -11.78
CA ARG A 254 -8.47 -0.65 -11.86
C ARG A 254 -9.31 -0.38 -10.63
N THR A 255 -10.60 -0.18 -10.84
CA THR A 255 -11.57 0.07 -9.77
C THR A 255 -12.78 -0.85 -9.92
N TRP A 256 -13.19 -1.46 -8.82
CA TRP A 256 -14.38 -2.29 -8.70
C TRP A 256 -15.29 -1.70 -7.61
N LEU A 257 -16.55 -1.50 -7.95
CA LEU A 257 -17.59 -0.94 -7.08
C LEU A 257 -18.66 -1.97 -6.79
#